data_b477a6d8f373da819a4867b69d65739d
#
_entry.id   b477a6d8f373da819a4867b69d65739d
#
_cell.length_a   1.000
_cell.length_b   1.000
_cell.length_c   1.000
_cell.angle_alpha   90.00
_cell.angle_beta   90.00
_cell.angle_gamma   90.00
#
_symmetry.space_group_name_H-M   'P 1'
#
loop_
_entity.id
_entity.type
_entity.pdbx_description
1 polymer ?
#
loop_
_entity_poly.entity_id
_entity_poly.type
_entity_poly.pdbx_seq_one_letter_code
_entity_poly.pdbx_strand_id
1 'polypeptide(L)'
;MRTAEELAKSVEINSERLLTELHALSRFTSVEQPKDGTAVTRVVFSEDDLRARKWLKDLASAEGLTVREDAVGNTFFRWAGSEPDLPAVATGSHIDAIPHAGMYDGTVGVLGGLEAIRALKQSGFVPRRSLELVLLTSEEPTRFGIGCVGSRLISGTLDPERADALHGAQRGSEQETLAQVREAAGFHGPLSSVRLKQGHYHAWVELHIEQGPLLEREGIPLGIVTAIAAPASYRFTIEGVGGHAGALLMPDRRDALCAAAEIVLSLEKHTLATKAIDTVATVGTCDVYPGAVNSVPSKVTLQVDIRDIDPTRREGVMLAVRRDIEELARRREVRITEALVNADAPATCSPHIVQVIDQVSREQGIAPKHMVSRAYHDSLFMAQIAPISMIFIPCRGGVSHRPDEYAASADIANGTRVLAATLAQLAME
;
A
#
# COMPACT_ATOMS: atom_id res chain seq x y z
N MET A 1 -16.35 -35.31 8.79
CA MET A 1 -15.55 -34.12 8.52
C MET A 1 -16.26 -32.93 9.15
N ARG A 2 -15.53 -32.06 9.86
CA ARG A 2 -16.13 -30.82 10.35
C ARG A 2 -16.50 -29.94 9.17
N THR A 3 -17.63 -29.25 9.24
CA THR A 3 -18.02 -28.29 8.18
C THR A 3 -17.06 -27.09 8.20
N ALA A 4 -16.98 -26.33 7.10
CA ALA A 4 -16.19 -25.10 7.05
C ALA A 4 -16.61 -24.11 8.16
N GLU A 5 -17.92 -24.11 8.49
CA GLU A 5 -18.51 -23.30 9.56
C GLU A 5 -18.08 -23.77 10.97
N GLU A 6 -18.01 -25.09 11.22
CA GLU A 6 -17.49 -25.64 12.47
C GLU A 6 -16.00 -25.36 12.65
N LEU A 7 -15.25 -25.34 11.54
CA LEU A 7 -13.83 -25.01 11.54
C LEU A 7 -13.58 -23.52 11.74
N ALA A 8 -14.38 -22.65 11.12
CA ALA A 8 -14.30 -21.22 11.31
C ALA A 8 -14.43 -20.82 12.80
N LYS A 9 -15.28 -21.55 13.54
CA LYS A 9 -15.49 -21.35 14.98
C LYS A 9 -14.38 -21.95 15.86
N SER A 10 -13.54 -22.82 15.34
CA SER A 10 -12.54 -23.59 16.11
C SER A 10 -11.09 -23.32 15.72
N VAL A 11 -10.81 -22.38 14.81
CA VAL A 11 -9.43 -22.05 14.42
C VAL A 11 -8.74 -21.29 15.56
N GLU A 12 -7.70 -21.90 16.10
CA GLU A 12 -6.84 -21.30 17.13
C GLU A 12 -5.58 -20.73 16.49
N ILE A 13 -5.37 -19.44 16.66
CA ILE A 13 -4.17 -18.73 16.22
C ILE A 13 -3.12 -18.80 17.31
N ASN A 14 -1.91 -19.19 16.98
CA ASN A 14 -0.78 -19.08 17.91
C ASN A 14 -0.25 -17.64 17.92
N SER A 15 -0.85 -16.79 18.73
CA SER A 15 -0.53 -15.38 18.83
C SER A 15 0.90 -15.12 19.33
N GLU A 16 1.43 -15.99 20.20
CA GLU A 16 2.81 -15.88 20.69
C GLU A 16 3.83 -16.11 19.56
N ARG A 17 3.62 -17.16 18.76
CA ARG A 17 4.45 -17.44 17.58
C ARG A 17 4.39 -16.27 16.59
N LEU A 18 3.19 -15.80 16.24
CA LEU A 18 2.98 -14.72 15.31
C LEU A 18 3.73 -13.43 15.75
N LEU A 19 3.59 -13.04 17.02
CA LEU A 19 4.30 -11.89 17.57
C LEU A 19 5.82 -12.08 17.59
N THR A 20 6.28 -13.27 17.95
CA THR A 20 7.71 -13.60 17.93
C THR A 20 8.28 -13.48 16.52
N GLU A 21 7.55 -13.94 15.51
CA GLU A 21 7.95 -13.84 14.10
C GLU A 21 7.89 -12.41 13.57
N LEU A 22 6.89 -11.60 13.97
CA LEU A 22 6.86 -10.16 13.64
C LEU A 22 8.09 -9.44 14.22
N HIS A 23 8.43 -9.71 15.48
CA HIS A 23 9.65 -9.17 16.09
C HIS A 23 10.93 -9.70 15.45
N ALA A 24 10.96 -10.97 15.01
CA ALA A 24 12.11 -11.51 14.29
C ALA A 24 12.27 -10.83 12.92
N LEU A 25 11.17 -10.61 12.19
CA LEU A 25 11.17 -9.91 10.90
C LEU A 25 11.64 -8.45 11.06
N SER A 26 11.25 -7.77 12.14
CA SER A 26 11.66 -6.38 12.38
C SER A 26 13.17 -6.19 12.58
N ARG A 27 13.91 -7.27 12.90
CA ARG A 27 15.38 -7.23 13.05
C ARG A 27 16.14 -7.19 11.72
N PHE A 28 15.48 -7.50 10.62
CA PHE A 28 16.05 -7.29 9.28
C PHE A 28 15.90 -5.80 8.93
N THR A 29 16.80 -5.00 9.40
CA THR A 29 16.82 -3.53 9.26
C THR A 29 18.23 -2.99 9.39
N SER A 30 18.51 -1.94 8.64
CA SER A 30 19.80 -1.24 8.67
C SER A 30 19.83 -0.06 9.67
N VAL A 31 18.70 0.21 10.36
CA VAL A 31 18.59 1.36 11.25
C VAL A 31 18.74 0.98 12.72
N GLU A 32 19.39 1.86 13.49
CA GLU A 32 19.48 1.72 14.93
C GLU A 32 18.11 1.87 15.60
N GLN A 33 17.84 1.02 16.60
CA GLN A 33 16.55 1.03 17.27
C GLN A 33 16.40 2.24 18.21
N PRO A 34 15.26 2.95 18.15
CA PRO A 34 14.97 4.02 19.10
C PRO A 34 14.70 3.47 20.51
N LYS A 35 14.64 4.38 21.50
CA LYS A 35 14.29 3.99 22.88
C LYS A 35 12.84 3.49 22.99
N ASP A 36 11.94 4.10 22.22
CA ASP A 36 10.52 3.78 22.19
C ASP A 36 10.11 3.41 20.75
N GLY A 37 9.37 2.29 20.61
CA GLY A 37 8.93 1.77 19.33
C GLY A 37 9.97 0.86 18.66
N THR A 38 9.72 0.54 17.40
CA THR A 38 10.59 -0.32 16.58
C THR A 38 10.79 0.32 15.22
N ALA A 39 12.01 0.77 14.95
CA ALA A 39 12.35 1.36 13.65
C ALA A 39 12.75 0.28 12.64
N VAL A 40 12.14 0.31 11.49
CA VAL A 40 12.48 -0.57 10.36
C VAL A 40 12.82 0.28 9.15
N THR A 41 13.95 -0.04 8.51
CA THR A 41 14.30 0.42 7.17
C THR A 41 14.66 -0.80 6.35
N ARG A 42 13.76 -1.22 5.49
CA ARG A 42 13.92 -2.43 4.66
C ARG A 42 13.49 -2.11 3.23
N VAL A 43 14.33 -1.36 2.56
CA VAL A 43 14.09 -0.97 1.17
C VAL A 43 14.17 -2.21 0.28
N VAL A 44 13.23 -2.34 -0.65
CA VAL A 44 13.17 -3.46 -1.58
C VAL A 44 14.54 -3.76 -2.23
N PHE A 45 14.91 -5.03 -2.31
CA PHE A 45 16.19 -5.55 -2.83
C PHE A 45 17.44 -5.06 -2.08
N SER A 46 17.31 -4.48 -0.89
CA SER A 46 18.45 -4.31 0.00
C SER A 46 18.87 -5.65 0.59
N GLU A 47 20.06 -5.71 1.18
CA GLU A 47 20.54 -6.92 1.87
C GLU A 47 19.55 -7.38 2.95
N ASP A 48 18.98 -6.44 3.71
CA ASP A 48 18.00 -6.75 4.75
C ASP A 48 16.69 -7.29 4.16
N ASP A 49 16.21 -6.76 3.03
CA ASP A 49 15.04 -7.28 2.33
C ASP A 49 15.30 -8.71 1.81
N LEU A 50 16.44 -8.95 1.18
CA LEU A 50 16.78 -10.28 0.66
C LEU A 50 16.94 -11.32 1.78
N ARG A 51 17.51 -10.93 2.93
CA ARG A 51 17.62 -11.78 4.13
C ARG A 51 16.24 -12.07 4.72
N ALA A 52 15.37 -11.08 4.81
CA ALA A 52 13.99 -11.23 5.28
C ALA A 52 13.18 -12.16 4.37
N ARG A 53 13.29 -11.99 3.04
CA ARG A 53 12.65 -12.88 2.04
C ARG A 53 13.12 -14.33 2.18
N LYS A 54 14.44 -14.53 2.33
CA LYS A 54 15.00 -15.87 2.56
C LYS A 54 14.43 -16.48 3.83
N TRP A 55 14.43 -15.76 4.93
CA TRP A 55 13.88 -16.22 6.22
C TRP A 55 12.41 -16.62 6.10
N LEU A 56 11.58 -15.82 5.42
CA LEU A 56 10.17 -16.13 5.19
C LEU A 56 9.99 -17.37 4.33
N LYS A 57 10.82 -17.57 3.29
CA LYS A 57 10.81 -18.79 2.46
C LYS A 57 11.15 -20.02 3.29
N ASP A 58 12.13 -19.91 4.17
CA ASP A 58 12.52 -21.00 5.06
C ASP A 58 11.37 -21.38 6.03
N LEU A 59 10.67 -20.39 6.60
CA LEU A 59 9.48 -20.60 7.43
C LEU A 59 8.35 -21.30 6.67
N ALA A 60 8.00 -20.81 5.50
CA ALA A 60 6.91 -21.37 4.70
C ALA A 60 7.24 -22.79 4.21
N SER A 61 8.49 -23.03 3.84
CA SER A 61 8.95 -24.37 3.42
C SER A 61 8.91 -25.37 4.57
N ALA A 62 9.23 -24.95 5.79
CA ALA A 62 9.12 -25.79 6.98
C ALA A 62 7.68 -26.23 7.27
N GLU A 63 6.70 -25.42 6.86
CA GLU A 63 5.27 -25.77 6.91
C GLU A 63 4.80 -26.63 5.72
N GLY A 64 5.70 -27.01 4.81
CA GLY A 64 5.38 -27.81 3.64
C GLY A 64 4.59 -27.05 2.56
N LEU A 65 4.75 -25.73 2.48
CA LEU A 65 4.22 -24.93 1.38
C LEU A 65 5.17 -25.01 0.17
N THR A 66 4.60 -25.09 -1.02
CA THR A 66 5.39 -24.98 -2.26
C THR A 66 5.74 -23.51 -2.49
N VAL A 67 7.03 -23.23 -2.72
CA VAL A 67 7.53 -21.88 -2.94
C VAL A 67 7.85 -21.66 -4.42
N ARG A 68 7.35 -20.56 -4.99
CA ARG A 68 7.66 -20.10 -6.35
C ARG A 68 7.94 -18.61 -6.32
N GLU A 69 8.91 -18.15 -7.10
CA GLU A 69 9.21 -16.73 -7.30
C GLU A 69 9.01 -16.36 -8.77
N ASP A 70 8.61 -15.13 -9.02
CA ASP A 70 8.52 -14.60 -10.37
C ASP A 70 9.71 -13.66 -10.71
N ALA A 71 9.72 -13.14 -11.94
CA ALA A 71 10.84 -12.37 -12.46
C ALA A 71 11.05 -11.00 -11.76
N VAL A 72 10.08 -10.50 -11.00
CA VAL A 72 10.22 -9.28 -10.18
C VAL A 72 10.40 -9.58 -8.69
N GLY A 73 10.38 -10.87 -8.30
CA GLY A 73 10.57 -11.30 -6.93
C GLY A 73 9.28 -11.43 -6.11
N ASN A 74 8.09 -11.31 -6.70
CA ASN A 74 6.90 -11.76 -5.97
C ASN A 74 7.07 -13.23 -5.62
N THR A 75 6.78 -13.58 -4.37
CA THR A 75 6.98 -14.93 -3.88
C THR A 75 5.65 -15.55 -3.48
N PHE A 76 5.35 -16.72 -3.99
CA PHE A 76 4.09 -17.43 -3.85
C PHE A 76 4.32 -18.67 -2.98
N PHE A 77 3.56 -18.80 -1.90
CA PHE A 77 3.62 -19.91 -0.96
C PHE A 77 2.28 -20.66 -1.02
N ARG A 78 2.27 -21.82 -1.67
CA ARG A 78 1.04 -22.54 -1.99
C ARG A 78 0.84 -23.77 -1.13
N TRP A 79 -0.33 -23.90 -0.54
CA TRP A 79 -0.88 -25.13 0.00
C TRP A 79 -1.92 -25.68 -0.97
N ALA A 80 -1.61 -26.82 -1.61
CA ALA A 80 -2.48 -27.44 -2.59
C ALA A 80 -3.79 -27.92 -1.96
N GLY A 81 -4.90 -27.58 -2.61
CA GLY A 81 -6.24 -28.10 -2.28
C GLY A 81 -6.48 -29.49 -2.88
N SER A 82 -7.63 -30.07 -2.58
CA SER A 82 -8.05 -31.35 -3.17
C SER A 82 -8.38 -31.24 -4.67
N GLU A 83 -8.73 -30.03 -5.13
CA GLU A 83 -8.95 -29.71 -6.55
C GLU A 83 -7.98 -28.57 -6.96
N PRO A 84 -6.68 -28.88 -7.14
CA PRO A 84 -5.63 -27.87 -7.29
C PRO A 84 -5.69 -27.07 -8.60
N ASP A 85 -6.45 -27.55 -9.58
CA ASP A 85 -6.67 -26.86 -10.88
C ASP A 85 -7.69 -25.74 -10.79
N LEU A 86 -8.50 -25.68 -9.74
CA LEU A 86 -9.40 -24.56 -9.50
C LEU A 86 -8.63 -23.30 -9.15
N PRO A 87 -9.15 -22.10 -9.51
CA PRO A 87 -8.58 -20.83 -9.05
C PRO A 87 -8.42 -20.84 -7.52
N ALA A 88 -7.21 -20.53 -7.06
CA ALA A 88 -6.88 -20.55 -5.64
C ALA A 88 -7.55 -19.39 -4.89
N VAL A 89 -7.69 -19.52 -3.58
CA VAL A 89 -7.95 -18.38 -2.68
C VAL A 89 -6.63 -17.86 -2.16
N ALA A 90 -6.39 -16.57 -2.30
CA ALA A 90 -5.12 -15.97 -1.95
C ALA A 90 -5.25 -14.92 -0.84
N THR A 91 -4.18 -14.78 -0.09
CA THR A 91 -3.90 -13.70 0.84
C THR A 91 -2.47 -13.22 0.61
N GLY A 92 -2.13 -12.04 1.07
CA GLY A 92 -0.77 -11.54 0.95
C GLY A 92 -0.67 -10.07 1.27
N SER A 93 0.54 -9.57 1.26
CA SER A 93 0.94 -8.17 1.43
C SER A 93 2.43 -8.06 1.12
N HIS A 94 3.11 -7.04 1.65
CA HIS A 94 4.52 -6.75 1.47
C HIS A 94 5.32 -6.86 2.77
N ILE A 95 6.66 -6.86 2.67
CA ILE A 95 7.56 -6.73 3.80
C ILE A 95 8.57 -5.60 3.64
N ASP A 96 8.67 -4.98 2.45
CA ASP A 96 9.49 -3.78 2.30
C ASP A 96 8.90 -2.64 3.13
N ALA A 97 9.79 -1.76 3.60
CA ALA A 97 9.45 -0.66 4.49
C ALA A 97 10.26 0.58 4.12
N ILE A 98 9.63 1.74 4.23
CA ILE A 98 10.28 3.05 4.05
C ILE A 98 11.35 3.28 5.14
N PRO A 99 12.28 4.24 4.96
CA PRO A 99 13.22 4.59 6.02
C PRO A 99 12.53 5.01 7.32
N HIS A 100 12.96 4.40 8.43
CA HIS A 100 12.45 4.66 9.78
C HIS A 100 10.93 4.43 9.93
N ALA A 101 10.38 3.44 9.22
CA ALA A 101 9.00 2.98 9.39
C ALA A 101 8.81 2.21 10.72
N GLY A 102 7.57 1.81 10.97
CA GLY A 102 7.23 0.83 12.00
C GLY A 102 7.47 -0.62 11.56
N MET A 103 6.96 -1.57 12.33
CA MET A 103 7.20 -3.00 12.08
C MET A 103 5.96 -3.77 11.63
N TYR A 104 4.80 -3.15 11.57
CA TYR A 104 3.53 -3.84 11.34
C TYR A 104 2.97 -3.64 9.93
N ASP A 105 3.30 -2.51 9.32
CA ASP A 105 2.86 -2.15 7.97
C ASP A 105 3.26 -3.23 6.95
N GLY A 106 2.26 -3.78 6.24
CA GLY A 106 2.39 -4.92 5.32
C GLY A 106 2.74 -6.26 6.00
N THR A 107 3.65 -6.23 6.95
CA THR A 107 4.21 -7.43 7.61
C THR A 107 3.16 -8.25 8.36
N VAL A 108 2.15 -7.58 8.96
CA VAL A 108 1.01 -8.24 9.61
C VAL A 108 0.23 -9.07 8.59
N GLY A 109 0.04 -8.57 7.37
CA GLY A 109 -0.64 -9.31 6.30
C GLY A 109 0.11 -10.55 5.87
N VAL A 110 1.44 -10.47 5.75
CA VAL A 110 2.28 -11.60 5.33
C VAL A 110 2.38 -12.66 6.43
N LEU A 111 2.77 -12.27 7.65
CA LEU A 111 2.93 -13.23 8.75
C LEU A 111 1.58 -13.71 9.31
N GLY A 112 0.56 -12.84 9.35
CA GLY A 112 -0.81 -13.23 9.65
C GLY A 112 -1.37 -14.22 8.63
N GLY A 113 -1.10 -14.01 7.33
CA GLY A 113 -1.45 -14.97 6.28
C GLY A 113 -0.78 -16.33 6.44
N LEU A 114 0.52 -16.35 6.79
CA LEU A 114 1.25 -17.59 7.07
C LEU A 114 0.67 -18.29 8.29
N GLU A 115 0.41 -17.55 9.37
CA GLU A 115 -0.17 -18.10 10.60
C GLU A 115 -1.60 -18.63 10.39
N ALA A 116 -2.41 -17.92 9.57
CA ALA A 116 -3.74 -18.38 9.19
C ALA A 116 -3.70 -19.74 8.48
N ILE A 117 -2.77 -19.93 7.53
CA ILE A 117 -2.58 -21.21 6.85
C ILE A 117 -2.12 -22.29 7.83
N ARG A 118 -1.20 -22.00 8.75
CA ARG A 118 -0.74 -22.92 9.80
C ARG A 118 -1.88 -23.37 10.69
N ALA A 119 -2.68 -22.44 11.17
CA ALA A 119 -3.82 -22.72 12.03
C ALA A 119 -4.85 -23.63 11.34
N LEU A 120 -5.13 -23.39 10.06
CA LEU A 120 -5.99 -24.25 9.27
C LEU A 120 -5.41 -25.67 9.10
N LYS A 121 -4.11 -25.80 8.80
CA LYS A 121 -3.45 -27.11 8.71
C LYS A 121 -3.50 -27.86 10.05
N GLN A 122 -3.23 -27.17 11.15
CA GLN A 122 -3.24 -27.75 12.49
C GLN A 122 -4.65 -28.18 12.93
N SER A 123 -5.71 -27.51 12.44
CA SER A 123 -7.10 -27.90 12.70
C SER A 123 -7.54 -29.15 11.95
N GLY A 124 -6.72 -29.65 11.00
CA GLY A 124 -7.06 -30.75 10.11
C GLY A 124 -7.95 -30.35 8.93
N PHE A 125 -8.05 -29.05 8.65
CA PHE A 125 -8.76 -28.56 7.46
C PHE A 125 -8.09 -29.06 6.17
N VAL A 126 -8.90 -29.42 5.20
CA VAL A 126 -8.46 -29.79 3.85
C VAL A 126 -9.15 -28.86 2.86
N PRO A 127 -8.46 -27.90 2.29
CA PRO A 127 -9.08 -26.97 1.35
C PRO A 127 -9.47 -27.66 0.05
N ARG A 128 -10.61 -27.30 -0.52
CA ARG A 128 -10.98 -27.73 -1.86
C ARG A 128 -10.13 -26.98 -2.90
N ARG A 129 -10.16 -25.64 -2.87
CA ARG A 129 -9.24 -24.79 -3.64
C ARG A 129 -7.92 -24.65 -2.92
N SER A 130 -6.83 -24.54 -3.65
CA SER A 130 -5.54 -24.22 -3.04
C SER A 130 -5.61 -22.90 -2.29
N LEU A 131 -4.88 -22.81 -1.17
CA LEU A 131 -4.61 -21.55 -0.49
C LEU A 131 -3.20 -21.06 -0.88
N GLU A 132 -3.08 -19.76 -1.16
CA GLU A 132 -1.82 -19.16 -1.57
C GLU A 132 -1.55 -17.87 -0.79
N LEU A 133 -0.43 -17.83 -0.07
CA LEU A 133 0.11 -16.59 0.48
C LEU A 133 1.04 -15.97 -0.56
N VAL A 134 0.90 -14.69 -0.83
CA VAL A 134 1.75 -13.97 -1.79
C VAL A 134 2.49 -12.85 -1.08
N LEU A 135 3.82 -12.90 -1.13
CA LEU A 135 4.67 -11.78 -0.79
C LEU A 135 4.84 -10.91 -2.02
N LEU A 136 4.28 -9.74 -2.01
CA LEU A 136 4.35 -8.77 -3.09
C LEU A 136 5.60 -7.90 -2.98
N THR A 137 6.17 -7.53 -4.12
CA THR A 137 7.46 -6.86 -4.21
C THR A 137 7.28 -5.37 -4.41
N SER A 138 7.99 -4.54 -3.59
CA SER A 138 8.05 -3.09 -3.75
C SER A 138 6.68 -2.43 -3.72
N GLU A 139 5.95 -2.66 -2.62
CA GLU A 139 4.71 -1.92 -2.35
C GLU A 139 5.03 -0.46 -2.09
N GLU A 140 6.07 -0.21 -1.33
CA GLU A 140 6.54 1.12 -0.97
C GLU A 140 7.27 1.81 -2.12
N PRO A 141 6.98 3.08 -2.40
CA PRO A 141 7.59 3.81 -3.52
C PRO A 141 9.05 4.23 -3.30
N THR A 142 9.63 3.88 -2.16
CA THR A 142 10.91 4.42 -1.67
C THR A 142 12.04 4.29 -2.68
N ARG A 143 12.22 3.11 -3.28
CA ARG A 143 13.38 2.90 -4.17
C ARG A 143 13.18 3.44 -5.57
N PHE A 144 11.99 3.30 -6.15
CA PHE A 144 11.74 3.58 -7.57
C PHE A 144 10.73 4.72 -7.81
N GLY A 145 10.25 5.39 -6.75
CA GLY A 145 9.31 6.50 -6.85
C GLY A 145 7.88 6.09 -7.27
N ILE A 146 7.64 4.80 -7.44
CA ILE A 146 6.32 4.21 -7.69
C ILE A 146 6.14 3.01 -6.75
N GLY A 147 5.00 2.94 -6.08
CA GLY A 147 4.65 1.82 -5.22
C GLY A 147 3.93 0.68 -5.94
N CYS A 148 3.78 -0.43 -5.25
CA CYS A 148 3.05 -1.61 -5.71
C CYS A 148 3.60 -2.21 -7.03
N VAL A 149 4.92 -2.16 -7.24
CA VAL A 149 5.53 -2.59 -8.50
C VAL A 149 5.18 -4.04 -8.83
N GLY A 150 5.23 -4.93 -7.82
CA GLY A 150 4.92 -6.35 -7.98
C GLY A 150 3.47 -6.58 -8.39
N SER A 151 2.51 -6.04 -7.66
CA SER A 151 1.08 -6.21 -7.96
C SER A 151 0.64 -5.47 -9.23
N ARG A 152 1.27 -4.34 -9.57
CA ARG A 152 1.07 -3.66 -10.86
C ARG A 152 1.51 -4.52 -12.04
N LEU A 153 2.64 -5.20 -11.94
CA LEU A 153 3.09 -6.15 -12.98
C LEU A 153 2.17 -7.37 -13.06
N ILE A 154 1.76 -7.93 -11.91
CA ILE A 154 0.78 -9.01 -11.85
C ILE A 154 -0.52 -8.64 -12.56
N SER A 155 -1.06 -7.46 -12.30
CA SER A 155 -2.31 -6.97 -12.91
C SER A 155 -2.15 -6.49 -14.36
N GLY A 156 -0.92 -6.18 -14.78
CA GLY A 156 -0.62 -5.58 -16.08
C GLY A 156 -0.91 -4.08 -16.15
N THR A 157 -1.06 -3.40 -15.00
CA THR A 157 -1.22 -1.93 -14.94
C THR A 157 0.10 -1.18 -15.07
N LEU A 158 1.23 -1.86 -14.89
CA LEU A 158 2.55 -1.35 -15.19
C LEU A 158 3.13 -2.14 -16.37
N ASP A 159 3.51 -1.40 -17.42
CA ASP A 159 4.16 -1.97 -18.59
C ASP A 159 5.54 -2.55 -18.23
N PRO A 160 5.89 -3.77 -18.66
CA PRO A 160 7.15 -4.43 -18.31
C PRO A 160 8.41 -3.65 -18.72
N GLU A 161 8.43 -3.04 -19.91
CA GLU A 161 9.59 -2.28 -20.39
C GLU A 161 9.74 -0.99 -19.59
N ARG A 162 8.62 -0.32 -19.30
CA ARG A 162 8.60 0.85 -18.43
C ARG A 162 9.04 0.48 -17.01
N ALA A 163 8.66 -0.68 -16.48
CA ALA A 163 9.09 -1.15 -15.18
C ALA A 163 10.60 -1.36 -15.13
N ASP A 164 11.17 -2.11 -16.08
CA ASP A 164 12.61 -2.35 -16.15
C ASP A 164 13.44 -1.06 -16.28
N ALA A 165 12.86 -0.01 -16.88
CA ALA A 165 13.46 1.31 -17.04
C ALA A 165 13.24 2.26 -15.83
N LEU A 166 12.56 1.85 -14.77
CA LEU A 166 12.42 2.67 -13.56
C LEU A 166 13.79 2.90 -12.92
N HIS A 167 14.10 4.16 -12.68
CA HIS A 167 15.34 4.56 -12.02
C HIS A 167 15.17 4.67 -10.51
N GLY A 168 16.27 4.51 -9.78
CA GLY A 168 16.29 4.76 -8.35
C GLY A 168 15.88 6.19 -8.03
N ALA A 169 14.94 6.36 -7.10
CA ALA A 169 14.43 7.66 -6.67
C ALA A 169 15.21 8.25 -5.49
N GLN A 170 16.00 7.43 -4.79
CA GLN A 170 16.83 7.88 -3.68
C GLN A 170 18.10 8.56 -4.18
N ARG A 171 18.55 9.58 -3.44
CA ARG A 171 19.79 10.28 -3.74
C ARG A 171 20.97 9.31 -3.79
N GLY A 172 21.66 9.26 -4.92
CA GLY A 172 22.81 8.39 -5.18
C GLY A 172 22.47 7.06 -5.86
N SER A 173 21.18 6.74 -6.04
CA SER A 173 20.72 5.55 -6.76
C SER A 173 20.13 5.84 -8.15
N GLU A 174 20.18 7.09 -8.60
CA GLU A 174 19.52 7.57 -9.83
C GLU A 174 20.06 6.89 -11.11
N GLN A 175 21.23 6.27 -11.02
CA GLN A 175 21.84 5.53 -12.14
C GLN A 175 21.41 4.06 -12.20
N GLU A 176 20.86 3.52 -11.11
CA GLU A 176 20.40 2.13 -11.03
C GLU A 176 19.00 2.01 -11.63
N THR A 177 18.79 1.00 -12.47
CA THR A 177 17.46 0.66 -12.97
C THR A 177 16.87 -0.54 -12.21
N LEU A 178 15.53 -0.67 -12.23
CA LEU A 178 14.86 -1.86 -11.68
C LEU A 178 15.43 -3.15 -12.30
N ALA A 179 15.65 -3.17 -13.62
CA ALA A 179 16.24 -4.33 -14.29
C ALA A 179 17.58 -4.73 -13.68
N GLN A 180 18.49 -3.78 -13.49
CA GLN A 180 19.82 -4.05 -12.91
C GLN A 180 19.72 -4.54 -11.46
N VAL A 181 18.87 -3.89 -10.67
CA VAL A 181 18.76 -4.18 -9.25
C VAL A 181 18.10 -5.54 -8.99
N ARG A 182 17.01 -5.89 -9.71
CA ARG A 182 16.35 -7.19 -9.55
C ARG A 182 17.24 -8.35 -10.01
N GLU A 183 17.99 -8.15 -11.10
CA GLU A 183 18.97 -9.15 -11.57
C GLU A 183 20.10 -9.39 -10.56
N ALA A 184 20.64 -8.31 -9.98
CA ALA A 184 21.64 -8.40 -8.92
C ALA A 184 21.07 -9.07 -7.64
N ALA A 185 19.78 -8.91 -7.38
CA ALA A 185 19.05 -9.58 -6.29
C ALA A 185 18.73 -11.07 -6.58
N GLY A 186 18.99 -11.55 -7.79
CA GLY A 186 18.76 -12.95 -8.18
C GLY A 186 17.42 -13.22 -8.86
N PHE A 187 16.64 -12.17 -9.20
CA PHE A 187 15.36 -12.31 -9.89
C PHE A 187 15.54 -12.11 -11.39
N HIS A 188 15.41 -13.18 -12.16
CA HIS A 188 15.73 -13.22 -13.58
C HIS A 188 14.50 -13.51 -14.44
N GLY A 189 14.61 -13.16 -15.70
CA GLY A 189 13.58 -13.42 -16.70
C GLY A 189 12.80 -12.18 -17.13
N PRO A 190 11.94 -12.30 -18.14
CA PRO A 190 11.18 -11.18 -18.67
C PRO A 190 10.05 -10.80 -17.73
N LEU A 191 9.88 -9.50 -17.43
CA LEU A 191 8.78 -9.01 -16.59
C LEU A 191 7.40 -9.25 -17.20
N SER A 192 7.31 -9.47 -18.52
CA SER A 192 6.07 -9.87 -19.19
C SER A 192 5.51 -11.22 -18.70
N SER A 193 6.34 -12.08 -18.10
CA SER A 193 5.94 -13.35 -17.51
C SER A 193 5.26 -13.22 -16.14
N VAL A 194 5.36 -12.06 -15.50
CA VAL A 194 4.79 -11.78 -14.17
C VAL A 194 3.27 -11.66 -14.21
N ARG A 195 2.73 -11.20 -15.35
CA ARG A 195 1.30 -10.94 -15.50
C ARG A 195 0.44 -12.19 -15.31
N LEU A 196 -0.55 -12.09 -14.44
CA LEU A 196 -1.57 -13.12 -14.23
C LEU A 196 -2.86 -12.79 -15.00
N LYS A 197 -3.66 -13.82 -15.29
CA LYS A 197 -4.94 -13.67 -15.99
C LYS A 197 -6.03 -13.18 -15.04
N GLN A 198 -7.01 -12.46 -15.55
CA GLN A 198 -8.25 -12.21 -14.83
C GLN A 198 -8.89 -13.55 -14.43
N GLY A 199 -9.37 -13.65 -13.19
CA GLY A 199 -9.89 -14.89 -12.61
C GLY A 199 -8.80 -15.91 -12.20
N HIS A 200 -7.53 -15.49 -12.11
CA HIS A 200 -6.44 -16.35 -11.62
C HIS A 200 -6.71 -16.81 -10.19
N TYR A 201 -7.19 -15.92 -9.34
CA TYR A 201 -7.65 -16.22 -8.00
C TYR A 201 -9.19 -16.19 -7.94
N HIS A 202 -9.75 -17.12 -7.16
CA HIS A 202 -11.17 -17.11 -6.80
C HIS A 202 -11.50 -15.93 -5.91
N ALA A 203 -10.63 -15.64 -4.97
CA ALA A 203 -10.71 -14.52 -4.05
C ALA A 203 -9.31 -14.08 -3.58
N TRP A 204 -9.17 -12.80 -3.24
CA TRP A 204 -8.01 -12.20 -2.59
C TRP A 204 -8.46 -11.48 -1.32
N VAL A 205 -7.85 -11.78 -0.18
CA VAL A 205 -8.14 -11.12 1.10
C VAL A 205 -6.83 -10.70 1.76
N GLU A 206 -6.62 -9.41 1.94
CA GLU A 206 -5.43 -8.86 2.60
C GLU A 206 -5.75 -8.45 4.04
N LEU A 207 -4.93 -8.88 5.00
CA LEU A 207 -4.95 -8.39 6.37
C LEU A 207 -3.95 -7.25 6.50
N HIS A 208 -4.37 -6.12 7.09
CA HIS A 208 -3.50 -4.96 7.26
C HIS A 208 -3.84 -4.16 8.51
N ILE A 209 -2.93 -3.32 8.99
CA ILE A 209 -3.26 -2.28 9.96
C ILE A 209 -4.08 -1.18 9.25
N GLU A 210 -4.96 -0.48 9.99
CA GLU A 210 -5.80 0.58 9.39
C GLU A 210 -4.99 1.74 8.82
N GLN A 211 -3.80 2.02 9.37
CA GLN A 211 -3.01 3.23 9.08
C GLN A 211 -3.80 4.53 9.32
N GLY A 212 -4.88 4.43 10.05
CA GLY A 212 -5.82 5.49 10.39
C GLY A 212 -6.37 5.32 11.80
N PRO A 213 -7.05 6.32 12.34
CA PRO A 213 -7.43 6.35 13.76
C PRO A 213 -8.85 5.88 14.04
N LEU A 214 -9.64 5.44 13.04
CA LEU A 214 -11.08 5.28 13.23
C LEU A 214 -11.43 4.09 14.12
N LEU A 215 -10.81 2.93 13.88
CA LEU A 215 -11.07 1.72 14.65
C LEU A 215 -10.72 1.93 16.13
N GLU A 216 -9.54 2.50 16.42
CA GLU A 216 -9.12 2.78 17.78
C GLU A 216 -10.05 3.79 18.46
N ARG A 217 -10.37 4.92 17.79
CA ARG A 217 -11.25 5.96 18.35
C ARG A 217 -12.64 5.46 18.67
N GLU A 218 -13.15 4.53 17.89
CA GLU A 218 -14.48 3.95 18.08
C GLU A 218 -14.47 2.69 18.97
N GLY A 219 -13.27 2.19 19.36
CA GLY A 219 -13.13 0.97 20.15
C GLY A 219 -13.55 -0.29 19.37
N ILE A 220 -13.42 -0.29 18.05
CA ILE A 220 -13.84 -1.38 17.17
C ILE A 220 -12.60 -2.21 16.81
N PRO A 221 -12.60 -3.53 17.09
CA PRO A 221 -11.41 -4.37 16.94
C PRO A 221 -11.11 -4.79 15.49
N LEU A 222 -12.03 -4.56 14.53
CA LEU A 222 -11.87 -5.03 13.16
C LEU A 222 -12.64 -4.17 12.17
N GLY A 223 -11.99 -3.80 11.06
CA GLY A 223 -12.58 -3.15 9.90
C GLY A 223 -12.70 -4.10 8.71
N ILE A 224 -13.80 -3.99 7.95
CA ILE A 224 -13.98 -4.67 6.66
C ILE A 224 -13.92 -3.60 5.57
N VAL A 225 -12.95 -3.69 4.69
CA VAL A 225 -12.78 -2.72 3.63
C VAL A 225 -13.78 -2.98 2.50
N THR A 226 -14.52 -1.94 2.13
CA THR A 226 -15.54 -1.98 1.07
C THR A 226 -15.08 -1.30 -0.22
N ALA A 227 -14.09 -0.41 -0.11
CA ALA A 227 -13.45 0.25 -1.25
C ALA A 227 -12.04 0.71 -0.87
N ILE A 228 -11.14 0.79 -1.84
CA ILE A 228 -9.79 1.31 -1.70
C ILE A 228 -9.68 2.59 -2.53
N ALA A 229 -9.36 3.71 -1.89
CA ALA A 229 -9.10 4.96 -2.57
C ALA A 229 -7.82 4.87 -3.41
N ALA A 230 -7.82 5.57 -4.54
CA ALA A 230 -6.66 5.57 -5.41
C ALA A 230 -6.08 6.98 -5.57
N PRO A 231 -4.74 7.11 -5.56
CA PRO A 231 -4.08 8.39 -5.76
C PRO A 231 -4.12 8.82 -7.23
N ALA A 232 -4.20 10.15 -7.42
CA ALA A 232 -3.71 10.80 -8.61
C ALA A 232 -2.62 11.80 -8.20
N SER A 233 -1.46 11.66 -8.81
CA SER A 233 -0.30 12.48 -8.48
C SER A 233 0.01 13.43 -9.62
N TYR A 234 0.17 14.70 -9.29
CA TYR A 234 0.45 15.77 -10.26
C TYR A 234 1.73 16.51 -9.90
N ARG A 235 2.43 17.00 -10.91
CA ARG A 235 3.53 17.94 -10.76
C ARG A 235 3.13 19.26 -11.40
N PHE A 236 3.16 20.34 -10.60
CA PHE A 236 3.03 21.69 -11.10
C PHE A 236 4.38 22.37 -11.11
N THR A 237 4.75 22.96 -12.25
CA THR A 237 5.93 23.80 -12.38
C THR A 237 5.47 25.22 -12.62
N ILE A 238 5.82 26.12 -11.70
CA ILE A 238 5.49 27.53 -11.71
C ILE A 238 6.76 28.30 -12.06
N GLU A 239 6.72 29.07 -13.14
CA GLU A 239 7.83 29.89 -13.62
C GLU A 239 7.42 31.38 -13.58
N GLY A 240 8.16 32.14 -12.76
CA GLY A 240 8.03 33.58 -12.62
C GLY A 240 9.30 34.30 -13.06
N VAL A 241 9.55 35.48 -12.49
CA VAL A 241 10.75 36.26 -12.74
C VAL A 241 11.49 36.51 -11.44
N GLY A 242 12.70 35.99 -11.36
CA GLY A 242 13.58 36.19 -10.20
C GLY A 242 14.17 37.58 -10.17
N GLY A 243 14.64 37.98 -8.99
CA GLY A 243 15.27 39.30 -8.82
C GLY A 243 15.75 39.52 -7.38
N HIS A 244 16.45 40.59 -7.18
CA HIS A 244 16.94 40.97 -5.85
C HIS A 244 15.76 41.37 -4.92
N ALA A 245 15.62 40.69 -3.78
CA ALA A 245 14.45 40.82 -2.91
C ALA A 245 14.25 42.25 -2.36
N GLY A 246 15.29 43.05 -2.18
CA GLY A 246 15.21 44.43 -1.71
C GLY A 246 15.10 45.48 -2.81
N ALA A 247 15.46 45.13 -4.06
CA ALA A 247 15.50 46.11 -5.17
C ALA A 247 14.29 46.00 -6.11
N LEU A 248 13.73 44.77 -6.28
CA LEU A 248 12.55 44.57 -7.13
C LEU A 248 11.28 45.00 -6.37
N LEU A 249 10.59 46.03 -6.90
CA LEU A 249 9.41 46.59 -6.27
C LEU A 249 8.25 45.55 -6.22
N MET A 250 7.42 45.65 -5.17
CA MET A 250 6.30 44.69 -4.97
C MET A 250 5.34 44.60 -6.17
N PRO A 251 4.93 45.72 -6.81
CA PRO A 251 4.01 45.67 -7.96
C PRO A 251 4.60 44.99 -9.20
N ASP A 252 5.94 44.97 -9.33
CA ASP A 252 6.62 44.45 -10.52
C ASP A 252 7.02 42.98 -10.38
N ARG A 253 6.66 42.34 -9.24
CA ARG A 253 7.05 40.95 -8.95
C ARG A 253 6.17 39.93 -9.66
N ARG A 254 6.82 38.99 -10.28
CA ARG A 254 6.23 37.73 -10.79
C ARG A 254 6.77 36.58 -9.96
N ASP A 255 6.36 36.56 -8.70
CA ASP A 255 6.88 35.68 -7.66
C ASP A 255 6.26 34.27 -7.79
N ALA A 256 7.09 33.29 -8.17
CA ALA A 256 6.65 31.91 -8.34
C ALA A 256 6.20 31.25 -7.02
N LEU A 257 6.80 31.63 -5.87
CA LEU A 257 6.44 31.06 -4.59
C LEU A 257 5.09 31.58 -4.08
N CYS A 258 4.79 32.87 -4.28
CA CYS A 258 3.49 33.39 -3.97
C CYS A 258 2.39 32.74 -4.82
N ALA A 259 2.67 32.44 -6.09
CA ALA A 259 1.73 31.71 -6.94
C ALA A 259 1.56 30.25 -6.47
N ALA A 260 2.66 29.58 -6.10
CA ALA A 260 2.61 28.23 -5.55
C ALA A 260 1.78 28.14 -4.26
N ALA A 261 1.93 29.11 -3.35
CA ALA A 261 1.14 29.17 -2.11
C ALA A 261 -0.38 29.26 -2.39
N GLU A 262 -0.80 30.04 -3.39
CA GLU A 262 -2.22 30.10 -3.77
C GLU A 262 -2.73 28.78 -4.37
N ILE A 263 -1.91 28.04 -5.12
CA ILE A 263 -2.27 26.69 -5.61
C ILE A 263 -2.50 25.73 -4.44
N VAL A 264 -1.61 25.75 -3.44
CA VAL A 264 -1.75 24.92 -2.22
C VAL A 264 -3.08 25.20 -1.52
N LEU A 265 -3.40 26.50 -1.31
CA LEU A 265 -4.66 26.91 -0.67
C LEU A 265 -5.89 26.60 -1.53
N SER A 266 -5.79 26.71 -2.86
CA SER A 266 -6.86 26.34 -3.77
C SER A 266 -7.17 24.84 -3.68
N LEU A 267 -6.14 23.99 -3.64
CA LEU A 267 -6.31 22.54 -3.49
C LEU A 267 -7.04 22.21 -2.18
N GLU A 268 -6.58 22.76 -1.06
CA GLU A 268 -7.24 22.58 0.24
C GLU A 268 -8.70 23.02 0.21
N LYS A 269 -8.96 24.24 -0.27
CA LYS A 269 -10.31 24.81 -0.39
C LYS A 269 -11.27 23.91 -1.16
N HIS A 270 -10.86 23.43 -2.34
CA HIS A 270 -11.74 22.60 -3.18
C HIS A 270 -11.89 21.19 -2.65
N THR A 271 -10.87 20.64 -1.99
CA THR A 271 -10.96 19.35 -1.29
C THR A 271 -11.97 19.43 -0.16
N LEU A 272 -11.89 20.41 0.72
CA LEU A 272 -12.84 20.62 1.82
C LEU A 272 -14.26 20.90 1.33
N ALA A 273 -14.41 21.58 0.18
CA ALA A 273 -15.72 21.89 -0.40
C ALA A 273 -16.49 20.65 -0.85
N THR A 274 -15.85 19.50 -1.08
CA THR A 274 -16.53 18.23 -1.39
C THR A 274 -17.39 17.74 -0.23
N LYS A 275 -17.03 18.07 1.01
CA LYS A 275 -17.61 17.57 2.26
C LYS A 275 -17.54 16.03 2.39
N ALA A 276 -16.83 15.35 1.51
CA ALA A 276 -16.64 13.91 1.54
C ALA A 276 -15.40 13.61 2.41
N ILE A 277 -15.58 12.77 3.43
CA ILE A 277 -14.51 12.38 4.34
C ILE A 277 -13.40 11.58 3.62
N ASP A 278 -13.72 10.98 2.48
CA ASP A 278 -12.82 10.12 1.70
C ASP A 278 -12.02 10.90 0.65
N THR A 279 -12.33 12.19 0.44
CA THR A 279 -11.53 13.07 -0.42
C THR A 279 -10.40 13.69 0.40
N VAL A 280 -9.16 13.35 0.07
CA VAL A 280 -7.97 13.93 0.71
C VAL A 280 -7.00 14.42 -0.35
N ALA A 281 -6.34 15.57 -0.10
CA ALA A 281 -5.33 16.10 -1.00
C ALA A 281 -4.18 16.75 -0.23
N THR A 282 -2.97 16.53 -0.72
CA THR A 282 -1.75 17.02 -0.08
C THR A 282 -0.77 17.54 -1.12
N VAL A 283 -0.13 18.67 -0.81
CA VAL A 283 1.10 19.09 -1.50
C VAL A 283 2.27 18.61 -0.67
N GLY A 284 2.88 17.49 -1.07
CA GLY A 284 3.92 16.81 -0.29
C GLY A 284 5.31 17.43 -0.46
N THR A 285 5.60 18.10 -1.60
CA THR A 285 6.88 18.76 -1.86
C THR A 285 6.68 20.15 -2.46
N CYS A 286 7.61 21.05 -2.13
CA CYS A 286 7.67 22.43 -2.65
C CYS A 286 9.15 22.80 -2.83
N ASP A 287 9.67 22.63 -4.05
CA ASP A 287 11.05 22.95 -4.38
C ASP A 287 11.13 24.36 -4.93
N VAL A 288 11.87 25.23 -4.24
CA VAL A 288 11.98 26.64 -4.56
C VAL A 288 13.36 26.98 -5.15
N TYR A 289 13.39 27.61 -6.32
CA TYR A 289 14.61 28.08 -6.95
C TYR A 289 14.63 29.63 -7.01
N PRO A 290 15.76 30.28 -6.65
CA PRO A 290 17.07 29.72 -6.27
C PRO A 290 17.17 29.29 -4.81
N GLY A 291 16.14 29.44 -3.97
CA GLY A 291 16.18 29.03 -2.56
C GLY A 291 17.03 29.94 -1.68
N ALA A 292 17.21 31.21 -2.07
CA ALA A 292 17.98 32.20 -1.33
C ALA A 292 17.07 33.24 -0.70
N VAL A 293 17.30 33.59 0.58
CA VAL A 293 16.44 34.50 1.36
C VAL A 293 16.34 35.94 0.77
N ASN A 294 17.33 36.35 0.01
CA ASN A 294 17.43 37.66 -0.61
C ASN A 294 17.12 37.69 -2.11
N SER A 295 16.47 36.64 -2.62
CA SER A 295 16.05 36.53 -4.02
C SER A 295 14.56 36.24 -4.15
N VAL A 296 13.89 36.94 -5.06
CA VAL A 296 12.50 36.62 -5.47
C VAL A 296 12.55 35.28 -6.21
N PRO A 297 11.74 34.26 -5.79
CA PRO A 297 11.73 32.95 -6.44
C PRO A 297 11.30 33.03 -7.91
N SER A 298 12.13 32.48 -8.80
CA SER A 298 11.87 32.43 -10.24
C SER A 298 11.19 31.16 -10.69
N LYS A 299 11.32 30.07 -9.91
CA LYS A 299 10.70 28.79 -10.22
C LYS A 299 10.32 28.05 -8.95
N VAL A 300 9.14 27.41 -8.96
CA VAL A 300 8.71 26.49 -7.91
C VAL A 300 8.19 25.22 -8.58
N THR A 301 8.52 24.05 -7.98
CA THR A 301 7.91 22.79 -8.35
C THR A 301 7.13 22.23 -7.15
N LEU A 302 5.85 21.94 -7.37
CA LEU A 302 4.97 21.30 -6.39
C LEU A 302 4.70 19.86 -6.82
N GLN A 303 4.67 18.93 -5.86
CA GLN A 303 4.11 17.59 -6.09
C GLN A 303 2.85 17.43 -5.24
N VAL A 304 1.77 17.05 -5.90
CA VAL A 304 0.42 16.92 -5.36
C VAL A 304 0.01 15.47 -5.40
N ASP A 305 -0.55 14.99 -4.30
CA ASP A 305 -1.27 13.72 -4.20
C ASP A 305 -2.72 14.02 -3.83
N ILE A 306 -3.66 13.51 -4.61
CA ILE A 306 -5.09 13.59 -4.32
C ILE A 306 -5.71 12.19 -4.41
N ARG A 307 -6.49 11.81 -3.40
CA ARG A 307 -7.10 10.49 -3.28
C ARG A 307 -8.60 10.58 -3.07
N ASP A 308 -9.32 9.64 -3.64
CA ASP A 308 -10.76 9.47 -3.44
C ASP A 308 -11.18 8.06 -3.86
N ILE A 309 -12.30 7.57 -3.34
CA ILE A 309 -12.99 6.36 -3.82
C ILE A 309 -13.89 6.64 -5.02
N ASP A 310 -14.22 7.91 -5.26
CA ASP A 310 -15.01 8.39 -6.40
C ASP A 310 -14.11 9.17 -7.38
N PRO A 311 -13.77 8.57 -8.54
CA PRO A 311 -12.92 9.23 -9.52
C PRO A 311 -13.55 10.51 -10.10
N THR A 312 -14.88 10.60 -10.16
CA THR A 312 -15.59 11.80 -10.66
C THR A 312 -15.43 12.95 -9.68
N ARG A 313 -15.53 12.67 -8.37
CA ARG A 313 -15.34 13.68 -7.32
C ARG A 313 -13.89 14.14 -7.28
N ARG A 314 -12.92 13.21 -7.37
CA ARG A 314 -11.49 13.52 -7.44
C ARG A 314 -11.17 14.44 -8.62
N GLU A 315 -11.66 14.11 -9.82
CA GLU A 315 -11.45 14.94 -11.01
C GLU A 315 -12.17 16.28 -10.90
N GLY A 316 -13.34 16.33 -10.25
CA GLY A 316 -14.06 17.57 -9.97
C GLY A 316 -13.25 18.58 -9.16
N VAL A 317 -12.50 18.10 -8.15
CA VAL A 317 -11.57 18.94 -7.37
C VAL A 317 -10.47 19.48 -8.29
N MET A 318 -9.85 18.62 -9.09
CA MET A 318 -8.76 19.03 -9.98
C MET A 318 -9.23 20.01 -11.05
N LEU A 319 -10.44 19.84 -11.59
CA LEU A 319 -11.03 20.80 -12.52
C LEU A 319 -11.23 22.18 -11.88
N ALA A 320 -11.65 22.24 -10.63
CA ALA A 320 -11.81 23.50 -9.90
C ALA A 320 -10.44 24.17 -9.63
N VAL A 321 -9.44 23.40 -9.24
CA VAL A 321 -8.05 23.87 -9.04
C VAL A 321 -7.46 24.40 -10.35
N ARG A 322 -7.67 23.71 -11.49
CA ARG A 322 -7.19 24.18 -12.80
C ARG A 322 -7.79 25.53 -13.19
N ARG A 323 -9.07 25.79 -12.89
CA ARG A 323 -9.71 27.12 -13.12
C ARG A 323 -9.06 28.21 -12.29
N ASP A 324 -8.82 27.93 -10.99
CA ASP A 324 -8.13 28.88 -10.13
C ASP A 324 -6.69 29.13 -10.62
N ILE A 325 -5.99 28.10 -11.13
CA ILE A 325 -4.64 28.20 -11.71
C ILE A 325 -4.63 29.09 -12.98
N GLU A 326 -5.62 28.94 -13.86
CA GLU A 326 -5.71 29.77 -15.07
C GLU A 326 -5.90 31.25 -14.74
N GLU A 327 -6.72 31.57 -13.75
CA GLU A 327 -6.92 32.96 -13.26
C GLU A 327 -5.66 33.49 -12.58
N LEU A 328 -5.05 32.68 -11.72
CA LEU A 328 -3.83 32.97 -10.99
C LEU A 328 -2.65 33.28 -11.95
N ALA A 329 -2.46 32.44 -12.98
CA ALA A 329 -1.40 32.63 -13.96
C ALA A 329 -1.51 33.97 -14.69
N ARG A 330 -2.72 34.35 -15.06
CA ARG A 330 -2.99 35.67 -15.70
C ARG A 330 -2.75 36.84 -14.74
N ARG A 331 -3.25 36.76 -13.51
CA ARG A 331 -3.17 37.82 -12.52
C ARG A 331 -1.75 38.09 -12.02
N ARG A 332 -0.95 36.99 -11.85
CA ARG A 332 0.44 37.09 -11.39
C ARG A 332 1.47 37.14 -12.50
N GLU A 333 1.03 37.03 -13.76
CA GLU A 333 1.89 36.97 -14.96
C GLU A 333 2.99 35.91 -14.82
N VAL A 334 2.63 34.74 -14.34
CA VAL A 334 3.50 33.56 -14.23
C VAL A 334 3.07 32.48 -15.21
N ARG A 335 4.01 31.62 -15.62
CA ARG A 335 3.71 30.43 -16.40
C ARG A 335 3.56 29.23 -15.47
N ILE A 336 2.47 28.47 -15.63
CA ILE A 336 2.21 27.28 -14.85
C ILE A 336 1.99 26.12 -15.81
N THR A 337 2.72 25.03 -15.60
CA THR A 337 2.58 23.77 -16.35
C THR A 337 2.21 22.64 -15.40
N GLU A 338 1.28 21.81 -15.82
CA GLU A 338 0.84 20.60 -15.13
C GLU A 338 1.35 19.37 -15.84
N ALA A 339 1.85 18.38 -15.09
CA ALA A 339 2.15 17.06 -15.58
C ALA A 339 1.46 16.03 -14.68
N LEU A 340 0.68 15.14 -15.27
CA LEU A 340 0.15 13.97 -14.58
C LEU A 340 1.30 12.97 -14.40
N VAL A 341 1.61 12.61 -13.15
CA VAL A 341 2.66 11.65 -12.80
C VAL A 341 2.08 10.25 -12.76
N ASN A 342 0.94 10.09 -12.07
CA ASN A 342 0.22 8.84 -11.94
C ASN A 342 -1.27 9.12 -11.68
N ALA A 343 -2.15 8.23 -12.15
CA ALA A 343 -3.57 8.23 -11.80
C ALA A 343 -4.09 6.80 -11.83
N ASP A 344 -4.32 6.26 -10.64
CA ASP A 344 -4.91 4.93 -10.50
C ASP A 344 -6.44 5.02 -10.34
N ALA A 345 -7.12 3.97 -10.75
CA ALA A 345 -8.55 3.82 -10.51
C ALA A 345 -8.78 3.24 -9.10
N PRO A 346 -9.72 3.77 -8.32
CA PRO A 346 -10.11 3.15 -7.05
C PRO A 346 -10.69 1.76 -7.28
N ALA A 347 -10.60 0.89 -6.26
CA ALA A 347 -11.19 -0.44 -6.32
C ALA A 347 -12.39 -0.56 -5.39
N THR A 348 -13.46 -1.19 -5.88
CA THR A 348 -14.59 -1.62 -5.06
C THR A 348 -14.37 -3.06 -4.65
N CYS A 349 -14.50 -3.35 -3.36
CA CYS A 349 -14.38 -4.70 -2.84
C CYS A 349 -15.60 -5.56 -3.24
N SER A 350 -15.37 -6.86 -3.36
CA SER A 350 -16.42 -7.81 -3.68
C SER A 350 -17.49 -7.87 -2.56
N PRO A 351 -18.76 -7.58 -2.85
CA PRO A 351 -19.82 -7.69 -1.84
C PRO A 351 -19.91 -9.08 -1.20
N HIS A 352 -19.62 -10.14 -1.98
CA HIS A 352 -19.59 -11.50 -1.48
C HIS A 352 -18.50 -11.69 -0.43
N ILE A 353 -17.25 -11.30 -0.72
CA ILE A 353 -16.15 -11.44 0.23
C ILE A 353 -16.39 -10.58 1.47
N VAL A 354 -16.88 -9.35 1.30
CA VAL A 354 -17.27 -8.46 2.42
C VAL A 354 -18.30 -9.16 3.32
N GLN A 355 -19.32 -9.79 2.72
CA GLN A 355 -20.34 -10.53 3.48
C GLN A 355 -19.76 -11.75 4.22
N VAL A 356 -18.85 -12.50 3.58
CA VAL A 356 -18.17 -13.64 4.22
C VAL A 356 -17.37 -13.17 5.42
N ILE A 357 -16.58 -12.09 5.29
CA ILE A 357 -15.80 -11.53 6.40
C ILE A 357 -16.72 -11.04 7.53
N ASP A 358 -17.83 -10.36 7.21
CA ASP A 358 -18.81 -9.88 8.22
C ASP A 358 -19.43 -11.05 8.99
N GLN A 359 -19.89 -12.08 8.29
CA GLN A 359 -20.46 -13.28 8.87
C GLN A 359 -19.46 -13.97 9.81
N VAL A 360 -18.26 -14.27 9.32
CA VAL A 360 -17.20 -14.94 10.07
C VAL A 360 -16.82 -14.13 11.32
N SER A 361 -16.70 -12.80 11.19
CA SER A 361 -16.40 -11.92 12.31
C SER A 361 -17.46 -12.02 13.42
N ARG A 362 -18.74 -11.95 13.04
CA ARG A 362 -19.86 -12.03 14.01
C ARG A 362 -19.96 -13.41 14.67
N GLU A 363 -19.70 -14.48 13.93
CA GLU A 363 -19.65 -15.84 14.46
C GLU A 363 -18.54 -16.02 15.52
N GLN A 364 -17.47 -15.24 15.40
CA GLN A 364 -16.37 -15.17 16.37
C GLN A 364 -16.61 -14.15 17.50
N GLY A 365 -17.80 -13.54 17.58
CA GLY A 365 -18.15 -12.54 18.60
C GLY A 365 -17.55 -11.15 18.34
N ILE A 366 -17.05 -10.89 17.15
CA ILE A 366 -16.49 -9.60 16.74
C ILE A 366 -17.54 -8.83 15.94
N ALA A 367 -17.86 -7.58 16.36
CA ALA A 367 -18.68 -6.67 15.58
C ALA A 367 -17.77 -5.79 14.69
N PRO A 368 -17.68 -6.06 13.40
CA PRO A 368 -16.79 -5.32 12.53
C PRO A 368 -17.43 -4.00 12.07
N LYS A 369 -16.58 -3.06 11.63
CA LYS A 369 -16.98 -1.82 10.95
C LYS A 369 -16.70 -1.93 9.45
N HIS A 370 -17.71 -1.66 8.62
CA HIS A 370 -17.49 -1.46 7.19
C HIS A 370 -16.85 -0.08 6.97
N MET A 371 -15.76 -0.04 6.22
CA MET A 371 -14.98 1.18 6.05
C MET A 371 -14.26 1.23 4.70
N VAL A 372 -13.67 2.37 4.40
CA VAL A 372 -12.89 2.60 3.19
C VAL A 372 -11.40 2.64 3.56
N SER A 373 -10.54 2.03 2.76
CA SER A 373 -9.11 2.32 2.83
C SER A 373 -8.81 3.63 2.11
N ARG A 374 -8.22 4.58 2.83
CA ARG A 374 -7.71 5.84 2.27
C ARG A 374 -6.25 5.74 1.83
N ALA A 375 -5.50 4.78 2.39
CA ALA A 375 -4.25 4.33 1.84
C ALA A 375 -4.50 3.39 0.65
N TYR A 376 -3.60 3.37 -0.33
CA TYR A 376 -3.66 2.33 -1.33
C TYR A 376 -2.76 1.16 -0.91
N HIS A 377 -3.10 -0.02 -1.40
CA HIS A 377 -2.46 -1.28 -1.06
C HIS A 377 -2.30 -2.10 -2.34
N ASP A 378 -1.53 -3.16 -2.27
CA ASP A 378 -1.41 -4.13 -3.35
C ASP A 378 -2.78 -4.67 -3.81
N SER A 379 -3.74 -4.81 -2.88
CA SER A 379 -5.12 -5.20 -3.17
C SER A 379 -5.80 -4.32 -4.22
N LEU A 380 -5.41 -3.03 -4.34
CA LEU A 380 -5.92 -2.14 -5.39
C LEU A 380 -5.66 -2.70 -6.79
N PHE A 381 -4.48 -3.26 -7.00
CA PHE A 381 -4.07 -3.83 -8.28
C PHE A 381 -4.52 -5.27 -8.44
N MET A 382 -4.55 -6.04 -7.35
CA MET A 382 -5.10 -7.40 -7.35
C MET A 382 -6.58 -7.43 -7.74
N ALA A 383 -7.33 -6.35 -7.50
CA ALA A 383 -8.71 -6.16 -7.94
C ALA A 383 -8.91 -6.29 -9.46
N GLN A 384 -7.85 -6.12 -10.26
CA GLN A 384 -7.91 -6.30 -11.72
C GLN A 384 -7.94 -7.78 -12.14
N ILE A 385 -7.50 -8.68 -11.26
CA ILE A 385 -7.37 -10.11 -11.58
C ILE A 385 -8.22 -11.02 -10.71
N ALA A 386 -8.78 -10.52 -9.60
CA ALA A 386 -9.57 -11.28 -8.65
C ALA A 386 -10.64 -10.41 -7.96
N PRO A 387 -11.73 -11.00 -7.46
CA PRO A 387 -12.54 -10.37 -6.42
C PRO A 387 -11.71 -10.16 -5.15
N ILE A 388 -11.79 -8.98 -4.54
CA ILE A 388 -10.97 -8.61 -3.38
C ILE A 388 -11.81 -8.16 -2.19
N SER A 389 -11.23 -8.23 -0.98
CA SER A 389 -11.52 -7.38 0.16
C SER A 389 -10.30 -7.31 1.09
N MET A 390 -10.36 -6.47 2.14
CA MET A 390 -9.30 -6.39 3.14
C MET A 390 -9.92 -6.41 4.53
N ILE A 391 -9.13 -6.90 5.48
CA ILE A 391 -9.41 -6.90 6.91
C ILE A 391 -8.46 -5.91 7.56
N PHE A 392 -9.01 -4.88 8.22
CA PHE A 392 -8.22 -3.93 8.97
C PHE A 392 -8.27 -4.22 10.47
N ILE A 393 -7.13 -4.03 11.12
CA ILE A 393 -7.00 -4.02 12.57
C ILE A 393 -6.57 -2.64 13.06
N PRO A 394 -6.93 -2.24 14.29
CA PRO A 394 -6.54 -0.95 14.84
C PRO A 394 -5.03 -0.75 14.88
N CYS A 395 -4.60 0.48 14.66
CA CYS A 395 -3.25 0.92 15.00
C CYS A 395 -3.30 2.16 15.89
N ARG A 396 -2.42 2.19 16.90
CA ARG A 396 -2.42 3.21 17.96
C ARG A 396 -2.24 4.61 17.38
N GLY A 397 -3.20 5.50 17.69
CA GLY A 397 -3.20 6.87 17.19
C GLY A 397 -3.37 7.01 15.69
N GLY A 398 -3.63 5.93 14.96
CA GLY A 398 -3.62 5.92 13.50
C GLY A 398 -2.23 6.12 12.90
N VAL A 399 -1.18 5.85 13.68
CA VAL A 399 0.22 6.06 13.27
C VAL A 399 0.68 4.91 12.40
N SER A 400 1.20 5.25 11.21
CA SER A 400 1.98 4.36 10.35
C SER A 400 3.17 5.13 9.76
N HIS A 401 4.12 4.44 9.13
CA HIS A 401 5.35 5.01 8.56
C HIS A 401 6.25 5.72 9.60
N ARG A 402 6.22 5.26 10.84
CA ARG A 402 6.97 5.83 11.97
C ARG A 402 7.36 4.73 12.96
N PRO A 403 8.49 4.90 13.71
CA PRO A 403 8.95 3.90 14.68
C PRO A 403 7.97 3.64 15.85
N ASP A 404 7.09 4.60 16.15
CA ASP A 404 6.08 4.47 17.21
C ASP A 404 4.75 3.85 16.73
N GLU A 405 4.70 3.35 15.49
CA GLU A 405 3.64 2.51 14.96
C GLU A 405 3.42 1.29 15.87
N TYR A 406 2.15 1.03 16.21
CA TYR A 406 1.82 -0.07 17.10
C TYR A 406 0.43 -0.64 16.83
N ALA A 407 0.35 -1.96 16.70
CA ALA A 407 -0.88 -2.73 16.72
C ALA A 407 -0.89 -3.69 17.92
N ALA A 408 -2.01 -3.78 18.62
CA ALA A 408 -2.11 -4.63 19.81
C ALA A 408 -2.11 -6.11 19.41
N SER A 409 -1.45 -6.95 20.21
CA SER A 409 -1.36 -8.39 19.96
C SER A 409 -2.72 -9.06 19.83
N ALA A 410 -3.70 -8.61 20.62
CA ALA A 410 -5.06 -9.11 20.57
C ALA A 410 -5.75 -8.78 19.24
N ASP A 411 -5.52 -7.59 18.69
CA ASP A 411 -6.09 -7.17 17.41
C ASP A 411 -5.44 -7.91 16.24
N ILE A 412 -4.12 -8.10 16.28
CA ILE A 412 -3.39 -8.92 15.31
C ILE A 412 -3.93 -10.36 15.31
N ALA A 413 -4.10 -10.96 16.49
CA ALA A 413 -4.65 -12.31 16.61
C ALA A 413 -6.11 -12.39 16.13
N ASN A 414 -6.94 -11.40 16.45
CA ASN A 414 -8.34 -11.31 15.98
C ASN A 414 -8.40 -11.22 14.45
N GLY A 415 -7.64 -10.28 13.86
CA GLY A 415 -7.58 -10.14 12.40
C GLY A 415 -7.12 -11.42 11.70
N THR A 416 -6.07 -12.06 12.22
CA THR A 416 -5.53 -13.32 11.68
C THR A 416 -6.53 -14.46 11.81
N ARG A 417 -7.28 -14.55 12.93
CA ARG A 417 -8.31 -15.57 13.13
C ARG A 417 -9.47 -15.39 12.15
N VAL A 418 -9.94 -14.16 11.95
CA VAL A 418 -10.98 -13.85 10.96
C VAL A 418 -10.47 -14.14 9.54
N LEU A 419 -9.23 -13.79 9.24
CA LEU A 419 -8.61 -14.14 7.95
C LEU A 419 -8.60 -15.65 7.72
N ALA A 420 -8.14 -16.45 8.68
CA ALA A 420 -8.11 -17.91 8.57
C ALA A 420 -9.48 -18.51 8.26
N ALA A 421 -10.50 -18.09 8.99
CA ALA A 421 -11.86 -18.57 8.80
C ALA A 421 -12.46 -18.12 7.46
N THR A 422 -12.17 -16.87 7.04
CA THR A 422 -12.57 -16.35 5.73
C THR A 422 -11.93 -17.16 4.59
N LEU A 423 -10.62 -17.41 4.69
CA LEU A 423 -9.90 -18.23 3.70
C LEU A 423 -10.46 -19.66 3.64
N ALA A 424 -10.79 -20.26 4.80
CA ALA A 424 -11.38 -21.59 4.85
C ALA A 424 -12.75 -21.63 4.15
N GLN A 425 -13.62 -20.65 4.40
CA GLN A 425 -14.94 -20.60 3.79
C GLN A 425 -14.86 -20.43 2.26
N LEU A 426 -14.08 -19.46 1.80
CA LEU A 426 -13.88 -19.20 0.37
C LEU A 426 -13.18 -20.37 -0.36
N ALA A 427 -12.30 -21.11 0.33
CA ALA A 427 -11.62 -22.27 -0.27
C ALA A 427 -12.52 -23.47 -0.47
N MET A 428 -13.68 -23.53 0.17
CA MET A 428 -14.66 -24.62 -0.01
C MET A 428 -15.69 -24.33 -1.12
N GLU A 429 -15.79 -23.12 -1.60
CA GLU A 429 -16.64 -22.75 -2.74
C GLU A 429 -16.03 -23.26 -4.05
#